data_de16570d1fe04b136583582f4b79cb04
#
_entry.id   de16570d1fe04b136583582f4b79cb04
#
_cell.length_a   1.000
_cell.length_b   1.000
_cell.length_c   1.000
_cell.angle_alpha   90.00
_cell.angle_beta   90.00
_cell.angle_gamma   90.00
#
_symmetry.space_group_name_H-M   'P 1'
#
loop_
_entity.id
_entity.type
_entity.pdbx_description
1 polymer ?
#
loop_
_entity_poly.entity_id
_entity_poly.type
_entity_poly.pdbx_seq_one_letter_code
_entity_poly.pdbx_strand_id
1 'polypeptide(L)'
;ARNLGYCTIKSPVDGVIIDRRVSVGQTVVSSMSAPSLFLIAKDLRRMQIWVSVNEADVGMIKVGQPVIFTVDAFQGREFKGEVQKIRLNATMSQNVVTYVVEVGTDNSDGTLLPYLTANVKFILDKRENAFAVPNAALRFTPDASDLKPEYQTVLNEKPAKGERTVWTVENEVLKPLKVRTGLNTGTETEIIADALKEGLVYVTGKETVKTIQN
;
A
#
# COMPACT_ATOMS: atom_id res chain seq x y z
N ALA A 1 39.14 44.69 12.20
CA ALA A 1 37.77 44.37 12.69
C ALA A 1 36.97 43.49 11.74
N ARG A 2 37.15 43.54 10.39
CA ARG A 2 36.39 42.71 9.43
C ARG A 2 36.66 41.20 9.55
N ASN A 3 37.89 40.81 9.86
CA ASN A 3 38.26 39.39 9.95
C ASN A 3 37.70 38.70 11.20
N LEU A 4 37.40 39.44 12.27
CA LEU A 4 36.83 38.86 13.49
C LEU A 4 35.38 38.36 13.27
N GLY A 5 34.63 38.99 12.37
CA GLY A 5 33.27 38.57 12.02
C GLY A 5 33.19 37.22 11.34
N TYR A 6 34.23 36.81 10.62
CA TYR A 6 34.31 35.51 9.97
C TYR A 6 34.62 34.35 10.93
N CYS A 7 35.06 34.68 12.16
CA CYS A 7 35.29 33.66 13.21
C CYS A 7 33.98 33.19 13.86
N THR A 8 32.86 33.85 13.57
CA THR A 8 31.53 33.44 14.08
C THR A 8 30.67 33.00 12.94
N ILE A 9 30.40 31.70 12.87
CA ILE A 9 29.50 31.08 11.86
C ILE A 9 28.09 31.05 12.46
N LYS A 10 27.15 31.77 11.85
CA LYS A 10 25.74 31.79 12.26
C LYS A 10 24.91 31.00 11.30
N SER A 11 23.84 30.36 11.83
CA SER A 11 22.82 29.70 10.98
C SER A 11 22.13 30.78 10.13
N PRO A 12 21.96 30.54 8.80
CA PRO A 12 21.18 31.41 7.92
C PRO A 12 19.66 31.19 8.06
N VAL A 13 19.24 30.20 8.84
CA VAL A 13 17.84 29.81 9.01
C VAL A 13 17.56 29.45 10.45
N ASP A 14 16.31 29.68 10.87
CA ASP A 14 15.80 29.14 12.14
C ASP A 14 15.44 27.69 11.96
N GLY A 15 15.65 26.86 13.00
CA GLY A 15 15.36 25.44 12.93
C GLY A 15 15.98 24.62 14.05
N VAL A 16 15.85 23.32 13.97
CA VAL A 16 16.38 22.35 14.93
C VAL A 16 17.61 21.68 14.33
N ILE A 17 18.70 21.61 15.09
CA ILE A 17 19.90 20.85 14.67
C ILE A 17 19.59 19.36 14.77
N ILE A 18 19.63 18.68 13.63
CA ILE A 18 19.45 17.23 13.54
C ILE A 18 20.78 16.51 13.77
N ASP A 19 21.86 17.04 13.19
CA ASP A 19 23.16 16.39 13.20
C ASP A 19 24.28 17.43 13.29
N ARG A 20 25.25 17.15 14.16
CA ARG A 20 26.47 17.94 14.31
C ARG A 20 27.65 17.15 13.75
N ARG A 21 28.18 17.55 12.61
CA ARG A 21 29.24 16.88 11.86
C ARG A 21 30.65 17.37 12.16
N VAL A 22 30.80 18.26 13.12
CA VAL A 22 32.09 18.82 13.53
C VAL A 22 32.27 18.68 15.03
N SER A 23 33.47 18.35 15.51
CA SER A 23 33.80 18.28 16.92
C SER A 23 34.57 19.53 17.40
N VAL A 24 34.48 19.83 18.70
CA VAL A 24 35.26 20.90 19.30
C VAL A 24 36.77 20.59 19.15
N GLY A 25 37.55 21.55 18.71
CA GLY A 25 38.99 21.39 18.43
C GLY A 25 39.32 20.81 17.06
N GLN A 26 38.30 20.47 16.26
CA GLN A 26 38.53 19.97 14.89
C GLN A 26 38.86 21.16 13.95
N THR A 27 39.92 20.99 13.17
CA THR A 27 40.25 21.94 12.11
C THR A 27 39.34 21.73 10.91
N VAL A 28 38.68 22.81 10.47
CA VAL A 28 37.81 22.82 9.30
C VAL A 28 38.55 23.52 8.17
N VAL A 29 38.80 22.80 7.08
CA VAL A 29 39.48 23.33 5.89
C VAL A 29 38.51 23.39 4.73
N SER A 30 38.36 24.56 4.09
CA SER A 30 37.47 24.78 2.93
C SER A 30 38.25 25.00 1.63
N SER A 31 39.28 24.19 1.38
CA SER A 31 40.18 24.38 0.26
C SER A 31 39.60 24.00 -1.11
N MET A 32 38.78 22.98 -1.21
CA MET A 32 38.14 22.51 -2.47
C MET A 32 36.62 22.32 -2.37
N SER A 33 36.09 22.00 -1.18
CA SER A 33 34.66 21.92 -0.92
C SER A 33 34.37 22.37 0.52
N ALA A 34 33.31 23.16 0.71
CA ALA A 34 32.91 23.58 2.04
C ALA A 34 32.29 22.35 2.78
N PRO A 35 32.88 21.89 3.89
CA PRO A 35 32.33 20.76 4.62
C PRO A 35 31.01 21.17 5.31
N SER A 36 30.04 20.23 5.36
CA SER A 36 28.82 20.44 6.12
C SER A 36 29.11 20.32 7.61
N LEU A 37 28.88 21.38 8.38
CA LEU A 37 29.16 21.44 9.82
C LEU A 37 27.96 20.98 10.65
N PHE A 38 26.75 21.37 10.24
CA PHE A 38 25.51 21.07 10.90
C PHE A 38 24.43 20.76 9.87
N LEU A 39 23.53 19.83 10.21
CA LEU A 39 22.31 19.60 9.47
C LEU A 39 21.14 20.19 10.27
N ILE A 40 20.41 21.12 9.66
CA ILE A 40 19.34 21.86 10.32
C ILE A 40 18.03 21.59 9.58
N ALA A 41 17.01 21.13 10.31
CA ALA A 41 15.64 21.10 9.81
C ALA A 41 14.92 22.40 10.14
N LYS A 42 14.28 23.00 9.16
CA LYS A 42 13.46 24.21 9.36
C LYS A 42 12.18 23.91 10.12
N ASP A 43 11.53 22.82 9.80
CA ASP A 43 10.29 22.40 10.42
C ASP A 43 10.22 20.85 10.42
N LEU A 44 10.03 20.27 11.60
CA LEU A 44 9.87 18.83 11.78
C LEU A 44 8.38 18.42 11.82
N ARG A 45 7.45 19.37 11.82
CA ARG A 45 6.01 19.09 11.83
C ARG A 45 5.50 18.59 10.49
N ARG A 46 6.18 18.93 9.40
CA ARG A 46 5.89 18.43 8.05
C ARG A 46 7.04 17.59 7.58
N MET A 47 6.79 16.30 7.42
CA MET A 47 7.78 15.33 6.99
C MET A 47 7.49 14.85 5.57
N GLN A 48 8.53 14.40 4.89
CA GLN A 48 8.42 13.77 3.58
C GLN A 48 9.06 12.39 3.64
N ILE A 49 8.37 11.43 3.05
CA ILE A 49 8.87 10.07 2.85
C ILE A 49 9.24 9.95 1.36
N TRP A 50 10.44 9.50 1.09
CA TRP A 50 10.90 9.22 -0.26
C TRP A 50 10.79 7.73 -0.53
N VAL A 51 9.80 7.37 -1.33
CA VAL A 51 9.48 5.97 -1.62
C VAL A 51 10.06 5.60 -2.97
N SER A 52 10.91 4.59 -3.00
CA SER A 52 11.42 4.02 -4.26
C SER A 52 10.37 3.05 -4.81
N VAL A 53 9.85 3.34 -6.00
CA VAL A 53 8.80 2.57 -6.68
C VAL A 53 9.34 2.09 -8.03
N ASN A 54 9.07 0.83 -8.37
CA ASN A 54 9.45 0.26 -9.65
C ASN A 54 8.71 0.91 -10.84
N GLU A 55 9.33 0.91 -12.01
CA GLU A 55 8.74 1.44 -13.24
C GLU A 55 7.36 0.80 -13.56
N ALA A 56 7.19 -0.49 -13.30
CA ALA A 56 5.94 -1.19 -13.54
C ALA A 56 4.76 -0.67 -12.70
N ASP A 57 5.04 -0.15 -11.52
CA ASP A 57 4.02 0.26 -10.54
C ASP A 57 3.78 1.78 -10.54
N VAL A 58 4.77 2.58 -10.95
CA VAL A 58 4.68 4.05 -10.89
C VAL A 58 3.55 4.61 -11.73
N GLY A 59 3.19 3.95 -12.83
CA GLY A 59 2.10 4.35 -13.71
C GLY A 59 0.71 4.33 -13.06
N MET A 60 0.53 3.59 -11.96
CA MET A 60 -0.72 3.52 -11.21
C MET A 60 -0.81 4.59 -10.11
N ILE A 61 0.29 5.28 -9.79
CA ILE A 61 0.35 6.26 -8.70
C ILE A 61 0.05 7.65 -9.26
N LYS A 62 -0.77 8.40 -8.53
CA LYS A 62 -1.16 9.77 -8.89
C LYS A 62 -0.88 10.73 -7.77
N VAL A 63 -0.57 11.98 -8.10
CA VAL A 63 -0.47 13.07 -7.12
C VAL A 63 -1.84 13.28 -6.46
N GLY A 64 -1.84 13.51 -5.15
CA GLY A 64 -3.05 13.62 -4.33
C GLY A 64 -3.60 12.26 -3.83
N GLN A 65 -2.95 11.16 -4.16
CA GLN A 65 -3.40 9.83 -3.76
C GLN A 65 -3.10 9.59 -2.27
N PRO A 66 -4.08 9.06 -1.52
CA PRO A 66 -3.89 8.74 -0.12
C PRO A 66 -2.93 7.55 0.05
N VAL A 67 -2.12 7.64 1.11
CA VAL A 67 -1.11 6.64 1.45
C VAL A 67 -1.22 6.31 2.92
N ILE A 68 -1.09 5.04 3.25
CA ILE A 68 -0.92 4.55 4.62
C ILE A 68 0.49 3.99 4.75
N PHE A 69 1.16 4.31 5.84
CA PHE A 69 2.50 3.78 6.08
C PHE A 69 2.70 3.41 7.55
N THR A 70 3.60 2.49 7.77
CA THR A 70 4.08 2.09 9.10
C THR A 70 5.57 2.33 9.17
N VAL A 71 6.07 2.60 10.36
CA VAL A 71 7.50 2.73 10.63
C VAL A 71 7.92 1.68 11.65
N ASP A 72 9.09 1.10 11.48
CA ASP A 72 9.56 -0.01 12.32
C ASP A 72 9.75 0.42 13.79
N ALA A 73 10.00 1.71 14.02
CA ALA A 73 10.12 2.28 15.35
C ALA A 73 8.79 2.29 16.15
N PHE A 74 7.64 2.25 15.47
CA PHE A 74 6.30 2.30 16.09
C PHE A 74 5.43 1.17 15.53
N GLN A 75 5.72 -0.05 15.96
CA GLN A 75 5.00 -1.24 15.51
C GLN A 75 3.51 -1.17 15.85
N GLY A 76 2.66 -1.50 14.88
CA GLY A 76 1.21 -1.50 15.03
C GLY A 76 0.54 -0.13 14.90
N ARG A 77 1.30 0.96 14.71
CA ARG A 77 0.74 2.28 14.44
C ARG A 77 0.78 2.59 12.94
N GLU A 78 -0.37 2.87 12.38
CA GLU A 78 -0.51 3.33 11.00
C GLU A 78 -0.52 4.86 10.96
N PHE A 79 0.24 5.41 10.04
CA PHE A 79 0.28 6.83 9.73
C PHE A 79 -0.33 7.07 8.36
N LYS A 80 -0.86 8.27 8.16
CA LYS A 80 -1.45 8.69 6.90
C LYS A 80 -0.57 9.70 6.20
N GLY A 81 -0.55 9.63 4.89
CA GLY A 81 0.14 10.58 4.04
C GLY A 81 -0.58 10.75 2.71
N GLU A 82 -0.04 11.62 1.88
CA GLU A 82 -0.54 11.90 0.55
C GLU A 82 0.62 12.05 -0.43
N VAL A 83 0.47 11.54 -1.63
CA VAL A 83 1.44 11.68 -2.71
C VAL A 83 1.51 13.15 -3.12
N GLN A 84 2.64 13.80 -2.86
CA GLN A 84 2.86 15.20 -3.23
C GLN A 84 3.46 15.33 -4.62
N LYS A 85 4.41 14.46 -4.95
CA LYS A 85 5.14 14.55 -6.21
C LYS A 85 5.74 13.20 -6.61
N ILE A 86 5.82 12.97 -7.91
CA ILE A 86 6.61 11.89 -8.50
C ILE A 86 7.82 12.55 -9.18
N ARG A 87 9.03 12.18 -8.77
CA ARG A 87 10.25 12.69 -9.41
C ARG A 87 10.43 12.05 -10.77
N LEU A 88 10.69 12.86 -11.78
CA LEU A 88 10.84 12.38 -13.16
C LEU A 88 12.21 11.74 -13.43
N ASN A 89 13.22 11.97 -12.57
CA ASN A 89 14.51 11.34 -12.68
C ASN A 89 14.45 9.92 -12.11
N ALA A 90 14.62 8.93 -12.97
CA ALA A 90 14.76 7.54 -12.55
C ALA A 90 16.19 7.25 -12.05
N THR A 91 16.30 6.32 -11.15
CA THR A 91 17.57 5.73 -10.74
C THR A 91 17.63 4.29 -11.24
N MET A 92 18.72 3.94 -11.91
CA MET A 92 18.94 2.58 -12.39
C MET A 92 19.98 1.91 -11.49
N SER A 93 19.63 0.80 -10.89
CA SER A 93 20.52 -0.04 -10.10
C SER A 93 20.28 -1.50 -10.42
N GLN A 94 21.33 -2.25 -10.73
CA GLN A 94 21.24 -3.68 -11.06
C GLN A 94 20.17 -4.02 -12.12
N ASN A 95 20.05 -3.22 -13.16
CA ASN A 95 19.03 -3.31 -14.21
C ASN A 95 17.57 -3.11 -13.74
N VAL A 96 17.36 -2.59 -12.54
CA VAL A 96 16.04 -2.22 -12.03
C VAL A 96 15.91 -0.69 -12.09
N VAL A 97 14.87 -0.23 -12.78
CA VAL A 97 14.55 1.21 -12.88
C VAL A 97 13.54 1.53 -11.76
N THR A 98 13.90 2.52 -10.94
CA THR A 98 13.05 3.00 -9.86
C THR A 98 12.84 4.50 -9.93
N TYR A 99 11.65 4.94 -9.58
CA TYR A 99 11.27 6.33 -9.44
C TYR A 99 11.07 6.67 -7.97
N VAL A 100 11.37 7.91 -7.60
CA VAL A 100 11.14 8.39 -6.23
C VAL A 100 9.80 9.09 -6.17
N VAL A 101 8.90 8.58 -5.34
CA VAL A 101 7.62 9.20 -5.01
C VAL A 101 7.75 9.91 -3.66
N GLU A 102 7.45 11.21 -3.64
CA GLU A 102 7.45 12.02 -2.43
C GLU A 102 6.06 11.97 -1.79
N VAL A 103 6.00 11.42 -0.60
CA VAL A 103 4.77 11.35 0.20
C VAL A 103 4.90 12.32 1.36
N GLY A 104 3.99 13.27 1.43
CA GLY A 104 3.90 14.20 2.55
C GLY A 104 3.10 13.61 3.70
N THR A 105 3.53 13.87 4.92
CA THR A 105 2.80 13.49 6.13
C THR A 105 2.87 14.60 7.18
N ASP A 106 1.81 14.72 7.95
CA ASP A 106 1.78 15.60 9.12
C ASP A 106 2.46 14.90 10.31
N ASN A 107 3.34 15.63 10.97
CA ASN A 107 4.05 15.21 12.17
C ASN A 107 3.89 16.26 13.27
N SER A 108 2.72 16.82 13.42
CA SER A 108 2.44 17.87 14.42
C SER A 108 2.61 17.36 15.85
N ASP A 109 2.50 16.06 16.06
CA ASP A 109 2.73 15.38 17.34
C ASP A 109 4.23 15.13 17.63
N GLY A 110 5.12 15.40 16.66
CA GLY A 110 6.57 15.20 16.80
C GLY A 110 7.02 13.75 16.95
N THR A 111 6.14 12.78 16.64
CA THR A 111 6.41 11.36 16.81
C THR A 111 7.43 10.84 15.79
N LEU A 112 7.33 11.29 14.53
CA LEU A 112 8.22 10.84 13.48
C LEU A 112 9.57 11.57 13.56
N LEU A 113 10.63 10.78 13.53
CA LEU A 113 12.00 11.30 13.49
C LEU A 113 12.56 11.23 12.07
N PRO A 114 13.52 12.11 11.72
CA PRO A 114 14.25 11.98 10.47
C PRO A 114 14.96 10.65 10.34
N TYR A 115 15.08 10.14 9.09
CA TYR A 115 15.78 8.90 8.73
C TYR A 115 15.13 7.60 9.23
N LEU A 116 13.87 7.61 9.67
CA LEU A 116 13.14 6.36 9.92
C LEU A 116 12.82 5.65 8.60
N THR A 117 12.92 4.33 8.62
CA THR A 117 12.45 3.49 7.51
C THR A 117 10.95 3.30 7.60
N ALA A 118 10.26 3.49 6.48
CA ALA A 118 8.81 3.37 6.40
C ALA A 118 8.41 2.31 5.36
N ASN A 119 7.42 1.50 5.72
CA ASN A 119 6.73 0.59 4.80
C ASN A 119 5.45 1.27 4.31
N VAL A 120 5.39 1.56 3.02
CA VAL A 120 4.36 2.42 2.43
C VAL A 120 3.39 1.62 1.57
N LYS A 121 2.08 1.84 1.81
CA LYS A 121 0.99 1.25 1.03
C LYS A 121 0.23 2.37 0.30
N PHE A 122 0.30 2.38 -1.02
CA PHE A 122 -0.50 3.29 -1.85
C PHE A 122 -1.91 2.74 -2.00
N ILE A 123 -2.93 3.56 -1.70
CA ILE A 123 -4.33 3.18 -1.89
C ILE A 123 -4.71 3.53 -3.33
N LEU A 124 -4.66 2.54 -4.22
CA LEU A 124 -4.92 2.75 -5.65
C LEU A 124 -6.39 3.02 -5.93
N ASP A 125 -7.26 2.29 -5.26
CA ASP A 125 -8.71 2.44 -5.38
C ASP A 125 -9.38 2.02 -4.06
N LYS A 126 -10.53 2.61 -3.75
CA LYS A 126 -11.32 2.30 -2.55
C LYS A 126 -12.80 2.32 -2.91
N ARG A 127 -13.50 1.27 -2.52
CA ARG A 127 -14.96 1.23 -2.56
C ARG A 127 -15.50 0.97 -1.18
N GLU A 128 -16.46 1.78 -0.77
CA GLU A 128 -17.19 1.63 0.48
C GLU A 128 -18.51 0.92 0.22
N ASN A 129 -18.96 0.12 1.18
CA ASN A 129 -20.21 -0.65 1.09
C ASN A 129 -20.31 -1.59 -0.12
N ALA A 130 -19.18 -2.20 -0.51
CA ALA A 130 -19.16 -3.20 -1.57
C ALA A 130 -19.34 -4.61 -0.98
N PHE A 131 -20.07 -5.46 -1.69
CA PHE A 131 -20.08 -6.88 -1.36
C PHE A 131 -18.78 -7.52 -1.84
N ALA A 132 -18.08 -8.18 -0.94
CA ALA A 132 -16.86 -8.89 -1.24
C ALA A 132 -17.00 -10.38 -0.88
N VAL A 133 -16.37 -11.23 -1.67
CA VAL A 133 -16.29 -12.67 -1.41
C VAL A 133 -14.83 -13.12 -1.44
N PRO A 134 -14.47 -14.12 -0.62
CA PRO A 134 -13.15 -14.72 -0.71
C PRO A 134 -12.87 -15.23 -2.12
N ASN A 135 -11.65 -15.08 -2.60
CA ASN A 135 -11.26 -15.55 -3.94
C ASN A 135 -11.46 -17.05 -4.12
N ALA A 136 -11.49 -17.83 -3.02
CA ALA A 136 -11.83 -19.24 -3.03
C ALA A 136 -13.25 -19.49 -3.55
N ALA A 137 -14.23 -18.65 -3.17
CA ALA A 137 -15.61 -18.80 -3.64
C ALA A 137 -15.75 -18.60 -5.17
N LEU A 138 -14.92 -17.74 -5.76
CA LEU A 138 -14.90 -17.51 -7.21
C LEU A 138 -14.21 -18.61 -8.00
N ARG A 139 -13.43 -19.46 -7.34
CA ARG A 139 -12.72 -20.60 -7.94
C ARG A 139 -13.42 -21.92 -7.69
N PHE A 140 -14.35 -21.96 -6.74
CA PHE A 140 -15.07 -23.15 -6.40
C PHE A 140 -15.98 -23.58 -7.55
N THR A 141 -15.88 -24.85 -7.93
CA THR A 141 -16.77 -25.51 -8.91
C THR A 141 -17.31 -26.77 -8.26
N PRO A 142 -18.61 -26.90 -8.05
CA PRO A 142 -19.22 -28.11 -7.48
C PRO A 142 -19.17 -29.26 -8.46
N ASP A 143 -19.25 -30.47 -7.94
CA ASP A 143 -19.44 -31.67 -8.76
C ASP A 143 -20.88 -31.71 -9.31
N ALA A 144 -21.06 -32.24 -10.51
CA ALA A 144 -22.40 -32.35 -11.13
C ALA A 144 -23.40 -33.13 -10.27
N SER A 145 -22.90 -34.07 -9.45
CA SER A 145 -23.70 -34.86 -8.49
C SER A 145 -24.27 -34.03 -7.33
N ASP A 146 -23.63 -32.92 -6.99
CA ASP A 146 -24.03 -32.06 -5.87
C ASP A 146 -25.09 -31.02 -6.30
N LEU A 147 -25.39 -30.98 -7.60
CA LEU A 147 -26.29 -29.98 -8.19
C LEU A 147 -27.62 -30.61 -8.62
N LYS A 148 -28.69 -29.83 -8.49
CA LYS A 148 -29.94 -30.15 -9.13
C LYS A 148 -29.78 -30.17 -10.66
N PRO A 149 -30.54 -31.04 -11.40
CA PRO A 149 -30.42 -31.12 -12.85
C PRO A 149 -30.57 -29.77 -13.57
N GLU A 150 -31.39 -28.88 -13.04
CA GLU A 150 -31.62 -27.51 -13.58
C GLU A 150 -30.38 -26.61 -13.54
N TYR A 151 -29.44 -26.87 -12.62
CA TYR A 151 -28.22 -26.05 -12.45
C TYR A 151 -26.98 -26.67 -13.11
N GLN A 152 -27.05 -27.90 -13.57
CA GLN A 152 -25.92 -28.57 -14.22
C GLN A 152 -25.50 -27.90 -15.54
N THR A 153 -26.44 -27.26 -16.22
CA THR A 153 -26.16 -26.50 -17.47
C THR A 153 -25.19 -25.36 -17.25
N VAL A 154 -25.24 -24.75 -16.06
CA VAL A 154 -24.35 -23.58 -15.70
C VAL A 154 -22.89 -23.99 -15.62
N LEU A 155 -22.58 -25.26 -15.31
CA LEU A 155 -21.18 -25.76 -15.29
C LEU A 155 -20.50 -25.67 -16.66
N ASN A 156 -21.29 -25.85 -17.73
CA ASN A 156 -20.79 -25.85 -19.10
C ASN A 156 -20.83 -24.48 -19.77
N GLU A 157 -21.45 -23.48 -19.11
CA GLU A 157 -21.48 -22.10 -19.63
C GLU A 157 -20.12 -21.42 -19.40
N LYS A 158 -19.55 -20.87 -20.47
CA LYS A 158 -18.39 -19.99 -20.34
C LYS A 158 -18.88 -18.61 -19.88
N PRO A 159 -18.47 -18.14 -18.67
CA PRO A 159 -18.85 -16.79 -18.22
C PRO A 159 -18.31 -15.73 -19.18
N ALA A 160 -19.05 -14.64 -19.37
CA ALA A 160 -18.62 -13.51 -20.14
C ALA A 160 -17.39 -12.85 -19.48
N LYS A 161 -16.71 -11.97 -20.25
CA LYS A 161 -15.51 -11.27 -19.74
C LYS A 161 -15.87 -10.42 -18.50
N GLY A 162 -15.24 -10.74 -17.36
CA GLY A 162 -15.51 -10.06 -16.09
C GLY A 162 -16.67 -10.64 -15.29
N GLU A 163 -17.38 -11.66 -15.80
CA GLU A 163 -18.39 -12.42 -15.06
C GLU A 163 -17.79 -13.68 -14.43
N ARG A 164 -18.34 -14.05 -13.27
CA ARG A 164 -18.03 -15.29 -12.56
C ARG A 164 -19.32 -15.86 -11.99
N THR A 165 -19.31 -17.14 -11.73
CA THR A 165 -20.38 -17.79 -10.98
C THR A 165 -19.87 -18.06 -9.58
N VAL A 166 -20.61 -17.61 -8.58
CA VAL A 166 -20.42 -18.01 -7.18
C VAL A 166 -21.56 -18.93 -6.77
N TRP A 167 -21.26 -19.85 -5.87
CA TRP A 167 -22.22 -20.82 -5.41
C TRP A 167 -22.68 -20.46 -4.01
N THR A 168 -23.97 -20.30 -3.84
CA THR A 168 -24.62 -20.00 -2.57
C THR A 168 -25.38 -21.21 -2.07
N VAL A 169 -25.58 -21.31 -0.75
CA VAL A 169 -26.40 -22.36 -0.14
C VAL A 169 -27.72 -21.74 0.33
N GLU A 170 -28.81 -22.21 -0.21
CA GLU A 170 -30.16 -21.87 0.24
C GLU A 170 -30.98 -23.15 0.47
N ASN A 171 -31.47 -23.33 1.69
CA ASN A 171 -32.23 -24.53 2.09
C ASN A 171 -31.49 -25.85 1.72
N GLU A 172 -30.19 -25.92 2.04
CA GLU A 172 -29.30 -27.05 1.75
C GLU A 172 -29.09 -27.34 0.26
N VAL A 173 -29.49 -26.44 -0.62
CA VAL A 173 -29.35 -26.60 -2.07
C VAL A 173 -28.33 -25.56 -2.58
N LEU A 174 -27.39 -26.05 -3.40
CA LEU A 174 -26.44 -25.19 -4.11
C LEU A 174 -27.15 -24.46 -5.25
N LYS A 175 -27.08 -23.13 -5.23
CA LYS A 175 -27.61 -22.27 -6.28
C LYS A 175 -26.52 -21.46 -6.93
N PRO A 176 -26.44 -21.39 -8.26
CA PRO A 176 -25.49 -20.54 -8.94
C PRO A 176 -25.97 -19.08 -8.92
N LEU A 177 -25.06 -18.17 -8.62
CA LEU A 177 -25.27 -16.74 -8.71
C LEU A 177 -24.24 -16.15 -9.68
N LYS A 178 -24.69 -15.61 -10.81
CA LYS A 178 -23.83 -14.90 -11.75
C LYS A 178 -23.53 -13.50 -11.20
N VAL A 179 -22.26 -13.20 -11.08
CA VAL A 179 -21.77 -11.92 -10.53
C VAL A 179 -20.74 -11.31 -11.47
N ARG A 180 -20.70 -9.99 -11.53
CA ARG A 180 -19.57 -9.27 -12.10
C ARG A 180 -18.53 -9.05 -11.02
N THR A 181 -17.27 -9.24 -11.38
CA THR A 181 -16.13 -8.99 -10.48
C THR A 181 -15.66 -7.54 -10.62
N GLY A 182 -15.42 -6.88 -9.49
CA GLY A 182 -14.86 -5.54 -9.41
C GLY A 182 -13.42 -5.56 -8.87
N LEU A 183 -13.16 -4.75 -7.85
CA LEU A 183 -11.84 -4.64 -7.21
C LEU A 183 -11.44 -5.95 -6.52
N ASN A 184 -10.14 -6.26 -6.59
CA ASN A 184 -9.55 -7.44 -5.95
C ASN A 184 -8.42 -7.01 -5.01
N THR A 185 -8.50 -7.46 -3.76
CA THR A 185 -7.49 -7.19 -2.72
C THR A 185 -6.38 -8.25 -2.66
N GLY A 186 -6.48 -9.32 -3.49
CA GLY A 186 -5.60 -10.49 -3.42
C GLY A 186 -6.22 -11.65 -2.63
N THR A 187 -6.97 -11.39 -1.57
CA THR A 187 -7.71 -12.38 -0.76
C THR A 187 -9.18 -12.40 -1.06
N GLU A 188 -9.76 -11.25 -1.34
CA GLU A 188 -11.18 -11.04 -1.60
C GLU A 188 -11.38 -10.27 -2.90
N THR A 189 -12.52 -10.49 -3.54
CA THR A 189 -12.93 -9.78 -4.75
C THR A 189 -14.33 -9.17 -4.55
N GLU A 190 -14.47 -7.93 -4.92
CA GLU A 190 -15.77 -7.25 -5.02
C GLU A 190 -16.64 -8.00 -6.03
N ILE A 191 -17.91 -8.22 -5.65
CA ILE A 191 -18.93 -8.78 -6.54
C ILE A 191 -20.09 -7.81 -6.69
N ILE A 192 -20.61 -7.74 -7.90
CA ILE A 192 -21.71 -6.86 -8.27
C ILE A 192 -22.79 -7.71 -8.94
N ALA A 193 -23.97 -7.79 -8.35
CA ALA A 193 -25.17 -8.38 -8.94
C ALA A 193 -26.42 -7.83 -8.24
N ASP A 194 -27.55 -7.82 -8.95
CA ASP A 194 -28.82 -7.27 -8.43
C ASP A 194 -29.42 -8.17 -7.33
N ALA A 195 -29.06 -9.44 -7.29
CA ALA A 195 -29.58 -10.43 -6.33
C ALA A 195 -28.78 -10.55 -5.03
N LEU A 196 -27.76 -9.68 -4.82
CA LEU A 196 -26.95 -9.70 -3.61
C LEU A 196 -27.74 -9.20 -2.40
N LYS A 197 -27.65 -9.95 -1.30
CA LYS A 197 -28.23 -9.61 0.00
C LYS A 197 -27.21 -9.84 1.09
N GLU A 198 -27.29 -9.04 2.15
CA GLU A 198 -26.53 -9.33 3.36
C GLU A 198 -26.93 -10.68 3.96
N GLY A 199 -25.94 -11.44 4.45
CA GLY A 199 -26.15 -12.75 5.06
C GLY A 199 -26.18 -13.92 4.08
N LEU A 200 -25.90 -13.73 2.78
CA LEU A 200 -25.72 -14.85 1.83
C LEU A 200 -24.51 -15.69 2.20
N VAL A 201 -24.69 -17.01 2.26
CA VAL A 201 -23.63 -17.97 2.52
C VAL A 201 -23.04 -18.45 1.20
N TYR A 202 -21.74 -18.21 1.01
CA TYR A 202 -20.99 -18.62 -0.17
C TYR A 202 -20.17 -19.87 0.10
N VAL A 203 -20.11 -20.77 -0.89
CA VAL A 203 -19.28 -21.97 -0.80
C VAL A 203 -17.87 -21.65 -1.27
N THR A 204 -16.90 -21.95 -0.42
CA THR A 204 -15.48 -21.72 -0.70
C THR A 204 -14.72 -23.02 -0.98
N GLY A 205 -15.30 -24.17 -0.67
CA GLY A 205 -14.68 -25.48 -0.85
C GLY A 205 -15.57 -26.60 -0.34
N LYS A 206 -15.17 -27.84 -0.63
CA LYS A 206 -15.80 -29.06 -0.16
C LYS A 206 -14.87 -29.74 0.84
N GLU A 207 -15.37 -30.03 2.02
CA GLU A 207 -14.61 -30.78 3.03
C GLU A 207 -14.77 -32.28 2.76
N THR A 208 -13.67 -32.95 2.46
CA THR A 208 -13.68 -34.41 2.28
C THR A 208 -13.44 -35.05 3.63
N VAL A 209 -14.52 -35.57 4.26
CA VAL A 209 -14.38 -36.38 5.47
C VAL A 209 -13.76 -37.71 5.06
N LYS A 210 -12.48 -37.91 5.39
CA LYS A 210 -11.86 -39.25 5.29
C LYS A 210 -12.48 -40.14 6.37
N THR A 211 -13.40 -41.00 6.00
CA THR A 211 -13.85 -42.06 6.89
C THR A 211 -12.67 -43.01 7.11
N ILE A 212 -12.10 -42.95 8.31
CA ILE A 212 -11.11 -43.94 8.73
C ILE A 212 -11.91 -45.22 8.97
N GLN A 213 -11.84 -46.15 8.03
CA GLN A 213 -12.28 -47.50 8.26
C GLN A 213 -11.27 -48.18 9.19
N ASN A 214 -11.71 -48.50 10.39
CA ASN A 214 -11.01 -49.42 11.30
C ASN A 214 -11.02 -50.84 10.78
#